data_a138ac782bc236dd91f546d0858bf2df
#
_entry.id   a138ac782bc236dd91f546d0858bf2df
#
_cell.length_a   1.000
_cell.length_b   1.000
_cell.length_c   1.000
_cell.angle_alpha   90.00
_cell.angle_beta   90.00
_cell.angle_gamma   90.00
#
_symmetry.space_group_name_H-M   'P 1'
#
loop_
_entity.id
_entity.type
_entity.pdbx_description
1 polymer ?
#
loop_
_entity_poly.entity_id
_entity_poly.type
_entity_poly.pdbx_seq_one_letter_code
_entity_poly.pdbx_strand_id
1 'polypeptide(L)'
;MLLLTALLLLLADKAKNTKKEVSYLAAAIIGISQAIAMLPGISRSGATISTSVLLGIDRARAAKFSFLMVVPLIFGKIGKDLLSGNLDLQTSELIPVLVGFLAAFISGLLACKWMILIVKKSKLSYFSIYCGVIGCIAIGYSILN
;
A
#
# COMPACT_ATOMS: atom_id res chain seq x y z
N MET A 1 -15.56 -0.96 2.28
CA MET A 1 -14.15 -1.36 2.12
C MET A 1 -13.16 -0.49 2.91
N LEU A 2 -13.26 0.86 2.89
CA LEU A 2 -12.43 1.76 3.74
C LEU A 2 -12.57 1.48 5.24
N LEU A 3 -13.78 1.14 5.71
CA LEU A 3 -14.00 0.77 7.12
C LEU A 3 -13.27 -0.50 7.53
N LEU A 4 -13.15 -1.48 6.61
CA LEU A 4 -12.36 -2.68 6.85
C LEU A 4 -10.87 -2.34 7.02
N THR A 5 -10.35 -1.45 6.18
CA THR A 5 -8.96 -0.95 6.31
C THR A 5 -8.76 -0.21 7.63
N ALA A 6 -9.73 0.62 8.04
CA ALA A 6 -9.69 1.33 9.32
C ALA A 6 -9.63 0.34 10.50
N LEU A 7 -10.45 -0.70 10.47
CA LEU A 7 -10.47 -1.74 11.51
C LEU A 7 -9.12 -2.49 11.58
N LEU A 8 -8.58 -2.90 10.43
CA LEU A 8 -7.28 -3.59 10.37
C LEU A 8 -6.15 -2.73 10.93
N LEU A 9 -6.14 -1.43 10.61
CA LEU A 9 -5.14 -0.49 11.12
C LEU A 9 -5.28 -0.27 12.64
N LEU A 10 -6.51 -0.21 13.17
CA LEU A 10 -6.74 -0.13 14.62
C LEU A 10 -6.25 -1.36 15.36
N LEU A 11 -6.54 -2.55 14.83
CA LEU A 11 -6.08 -3.81 15.41
C LEU A 11 -4.55 -3.89 15.38
N ALA A 12 -3.92 -3.49 14.26
CA ALA A 12 -2.48 -3.44 14.13
C ALA A 12 -1.82 -2.44 15.10
N ASP A 13 -2.48 -1.31 15.38
CA ASP A 13 -1.94 -0.32 16.32
C ASP A 13 -1.93 -0.83 17.77
N LYS A 14 -2.91 -1.65 18.13
CA LYS A 14 -2.99 -2.31 19.45
C LYS A 14 -2.05 -3.51 19.59
N ALA A 15 -1.51 -4.02 18.48
CA ALA A 15 -0.59 -5.15 18.51
C ALA A 15 0.74 -4.76 19.17
N LYS A 16 1.28 -5.66 20.00
CA LYS A 16 2.58 -5.46 20.65
C LYS A 16 3.68 -5.31 19.61
N ASN A 17 4.50 -4.28 19.77
CA ASN A 17 5.66 -4.03 18.92
C ASN A 17 6.71 -5.11 19.21
N THR A 18 6.83 -6.10 18.34
CA THR A 18 7.82 -7.16 18.41
C THR A 18 8.90 -6.90 17.36
N LYS A 19 10.13 -7.33 17.64
CA LYS A 19 11.27 -7.17 16.72
C LYS A 19 11.43 -8.36 15.76
N LYS A 20 10.34 -9.10 15.47
CA LYS A 20 10.41 -10.26 14.58
C LYS A 20 10.78 -9.87 13.15
N GLU A 21 11.53 -10.75 12.52
CA GLU A 21 11.83 -10.66 11.09
C GLU A 21 10.73 -11.33 10.25
N VAL A 22 10.72 -11.02 8.95
CA VAL A 22 9.76 -11.63 8.03
C VAL A 22 10.19 -13.08 7.77
N SER A 23 9.42 -14.04 8.26
CA SER A 23 9.61 -15.47 7.93
C SER A 23 8.91 -15.81 6.61
N TYR A 24 9.24 -16.94 6.00
CA TYR A 24 8.62 -17.41 4.76
C TYR A 24 7.10 -17.57 4.91
N LEU A 25 6.65 -18.12 6.05
CA LEU A 25 5.23 -18.27 6.34
C LEU A 25 4.54 -16.89 6.47
N ALA A 26 5.16 -15.95 7.16
CA ALA A 26 4.65 -14.59 7.27
C ALA A 26 4.57 -13.92 5.90
N ALA A 27 5.58 -14.09 5.05
CA ALA A 27 5.58 -13.56 3.69
C ALA A 27 4.42 -14.14 2.85
N ALA A 28 4.12 -15.43 2.97
CA ALA A 28 2.98 -16.06 2.29
C ALA A 28 1.64 -15.47 2.76
N ILE A 29 1.44 -15.32 4.08
CA ILE A 29 0.21 -14.73 4.63
C ILE A 29 0.05 -13.27 4.20
N ILE A 30 1.13 -12.49 4.21
CA ILE A 30 1.10 -11.10 3.74
C ILE A 30 0.80 -11.04 2.25
N GLY A 31 1.32 -11.99 1.45
CA GLY A 31 1.02 -12.11 0.03
C GLY A 31 -0.46 -12.39 -0.24
N ILE A 32 -1.08 -13.28 0.52
CA ILE A 32 -2.53 -13.53 0.46
C ILE A 32 -3.32 -12.27 0.83
N SER A 33 -2.92 -11.58 1.90
CA SER A 33 -3.53 -10.32 2.30
C SER A 33 -3.42 -9.24 1.20
N GLN A 34 -2.28 -9.19 0.49
CA GLN A 34 -2.11 -8.29 -0.66
C GLN A 34 -3.04 -8.65 -1.82
N ALA A 35 -3.21 -9.93 -2.11
CA ALA A 35 -4.12 -10.38 -3.16
C ALA A 35 -5.58 -10.00 -2.86
N ILE A 36 -6.03 -10.16 -1.61
CA ILE A 36 -7.35 -9.71 -1.17
C ILE A 36 -7.47 -8.19 -1.26
N ALA A 37 -6.42 -7.46 -0.92
CA ALA A 37 -6.39 -6.00 -0.95
C ALA A 37 -6.33 -5.40 -2.38
N MET A 38 -6.27 -6.23 -3.42
CA MET A 38 -6.48 -5.80 -4.82
C MET A 38 -7.95 -5.48 -5.12
N LEU A 39 -8.88 -5.90 -4.27
CA LEU A 39 -10.27 -5.51 -4.40
C LEU A 39 -10.42 -3.99 -4.26
N PRO A 40 -11.27 -3.35 -5.11
CA PRO A 40 -11.43 -1.90 -5.11
C PRO A 40 -11.94 -1.39 -3.76
N GLY A 41 -11.33 -0.31 -3.26
CA GLY A 41 -11.69 0.34 -2.00
C GLY A 41 -10.98 -0.20 -0.75
N ILE A 42 -10.11 -1.21 -0.87
CA ILE A 42 -9.22 -1.64 0.20
C ILE A 42 -7.84 -0.99 -0.01
N SER A 43 -7.30 -0.39 1.03
CA SER A 43 -5.93 0.12 0.99
C SER A 43 -4.93 -1.04 0.99
N ARG A 44 -4.28 -1.29 -0.14
CA ARG A 44 -3.29 -2.37 -0.26
C ARG A 44 -2.16 -2.25 0.77
N SER A 45 -1.56 -1.07 0.88
CA SER A 45 -0.50 -0.82 1.87
C SER A 45 -1.03 -0.92 3.31
N GLY A 46 -2.24 -0.44 3.56
CA GLY A 46 -2.92 -0.58 4.85
C GLY A 46 -3.11 -2.05 5.25
N ALA A 47 -3.59 -2.89 4.34
CA ALA A 47 -3.79 -4.31 4.59
C ALA A 47 -2.46 -5.06 4.81
N THR A 48 -1.46 -4.87 3.95
CA THR A 48 -0.17 -5.57 4.06
C THR A 48 0.62 -5.13 5.29
N ILE A 49 0.66 -3.83 5.62
CA ILE A 49 1.33 -3.33 6.82
C ILE A 49 0.61 -3.83 8.07
N SER A 50 -0.73 -3.75 8.12
CA SER A 50 -1.50 -4.22 9.27
C SER A 50 -1.32 -5.72 9.51
N THR A 51 -1.42 -6.54 8.46
CA THR A 51 -1.18 -7.99 8.55
C THR A 51 0.23 -8.29 9.04
N SER A 52 1.25 -7.58 8.54
CA SER A 52 2.64 -7.74 8.96
C SER A 52 2.82 -7.42 10.44
N VAL A 53 2.23 -6.33 10.92
CA VAL A 53 2.31 -5.92 12.33
C VAL A 53 1.54 -6.90 13.24
N LEU A 54 0.38 -7.39 12.80
CA LEU A 54 -0.39 -8.42 13.53
C LEU A 54 0.38 -9.74 13.66
N LEU A 55 1.20 -10.10 12.68
CA LEU A 55 2.12 -11.24 12.75
C LEU A 55 3.33 -10.99 13.65
N GLY A 56 3.44 -9.80 14.20
CA GLY A 56 4.51 -9.41 15.12
C GLY A 56 5.77 -8.87 14.45
N ILE A 57 5.71 -8.50 13.18
CA ILE A 57 6.84 -7.87 12.46
C ILE A 57 6.93 -6.40 12.88
N ASP A 58 8.17 -5.91 13.05
CA ASP A 58 8.44 -4.51 13.34
C ASP A 58 7.80 -3.57 12.31
N ARG A 59 7.19 -2.47 12.76
CA ARG A 59 6.43 -1.53 11.90
C ARG A 59 7.27 -0.97 10.75
N ALA A 60 8.54 -0.64 10.98
CA ALA A 60 9.40 -0.12 9.93
C ALA A 60 9.76 -1.20 8.90
N ARG A 61 9.98 -2.44 9.35
CA ARG A 61 10.22 -3.60 8.47
C ARG A 61 8.96 -3.96 7.68
N ALA A 62 7.78 -3.94 8.32
CA ALA A 62 6.49 -4.17 7.70
C ALA A 62 6.24 -3.17 6.55
N ALA A 63 6.49 -1.88 6.78
CA ALA A 63 6.35 -0.86 5.74
C ALA A 63 7.34 -1.08 4.58
N LYS A 64 8.62 -1.33 4.88
CA LYS A 64 9.63 -1.62 3.84
C LYS A 64 9.26 -2.85 3.02
N PHE A 65 8.84 -3.93 3.67
CA PHE A 65 8.43 -5.16 3.00
C PHE A 65 7.20 -4.93 2.11
N SER A 66 6.19 -4.21 2.60
CA SER A 66 5.00 -3.85 1.83
C SER A 66 5.34 -3.07 0.57
N PHE A 67 6.28 -2.11 0.63
CA PHE A 67 6.73 -1.36 -0.55
C PHE A 67 7.52 -2.24 -1.53
N LEU A 68 8.39 -3.12 -1.04
CA LEU A 68 9.14 -4.03 -1.90
C LEU A 68 8.24 -5.02 -2.65
N MET A 69 7.16 -5.49 -2.01
CA MET A 69 6.19 -6.40 -2.65
C MET A 69 5.43 -5.76 -3.83
N VAL A 70 5.41 -4.43 -3.93
CA VAL A 70 4.80 -3.73 -5.07
C VAL A 70 5.64 -3.86 -6.33
N VAL A 71 6.95 -3.91 -6.18
CA VAL A 71 7.91 -3.93 -7.30
C VAL A 71 7.65 -5.09 -8.26
N PRO A 72 7.62 -6.38 -7.83
CA PRO A 72 7.32 -7.49 -8.74
C PRO A 72 5.92 -7.39 -9.36
N LEU A 73 4.94 -6.83 -8.66
CA LEU A 73 3.60 -6.61 -9.19
C LEU A 73 3.60 -5.60 -10.35
N ILE A 74 4.34 -4.50 -10.21
CA ILE A 74 4.49 -3.49 -11.27
C ILE A 74 5.19 -4.09 -12.47
N PHE A 75 6.29 -4.84 -12.27
CA PHE A 75 6.99 -5.52 -13.36
C PHE A 75 6.09 -6.53 -14.07
N GLY A 76 5.29 -7.29 -13.34
CA GLY A 76 4.32 -8.22 -13.92
C GLY A 76 3.27 -7.51 -14.78
N LYS A 77 2.78 -6.34 -14.34
CA LYS A 77 1.85 -5.53 -15.13
C LYS A 77 2.50 -4.99 -16.40
N ILE A 78 3.67 -4.38 -16.28
CA ILE A 78 4.43 -3.85 -17.43
C ILE A 78 4.71 -4.96 -18.44
N GLY A 79 5.17 -6.13 -17.96
CA GLY A 79 5.41 -7.29 -18.81
C GLY A 79 4.15 -7.74 -19.57
N LYS A 80 3.00 -7.76 -18.92
CA LYS A 80 1.72 -8.07 -19.54
C LYS A 80 1.34 -7.03 -20.61
N ASP A 81 1.48 -5.74 -20.29
CA ASP A 81 1.12 -4.65 -21.19
C ASP A 81 2.02 -4.64 -22.45
N LEU A 82 3.32 -4.96 -22.29
CA LEU A 82 4.26 -5.17 -23.38
C LEU A 82 3.86 -6.34 -24.28
N LEU A 83 3.51 -7.48 -23.69
CA LEU A 83 3.10 -8.68 -24.44
C LEU A 83 1.76 -8.51 -25.16
N SER A 84 0.89 -7.67 -24.64
CA SER A 84 -0.44 -7.39 -25.21
C SER A 84 -0.41 -6.36 -26.34
N GLY A 85 0.76 -5.79 -26.67
CA GLY A 85 0.91 -4.78 -27.73
C GLY A 85 0.22 -3.45 -27.45
N ASN A 86 -0.22 -3.21 -26.19
CA ASN A 86 -0.97 -2.01 -25.81
C ASN A 86 -0.07 -0.79 -25.57
N LEU A 87 1.24 -0.92 -25.73
CA LEU A 87 2.19 0.19 -25.61
C LEU A 87 2.48 0.77 -27.00
N ASP A 88 1.58 1.61 -27.48
CA ASP A 88 1.81 2.43 -28.67
C ASP A 88 2.65 3.64 -28.28
N LEU A 89 3.96 3.43 -28.16
CA LEU A 89 4.92 4.52 -27.90
C LEU A 89 5.15 5.29 -29.18
N GLN A 90 4.29 6.24 -29.48
CA GLN A 90 4.57 7.20 -30.53
C GLN A 90 5.79 8.05 -30.12
N THR A 91 6.72 8.24 -31.05
CA THR A 91 7.98 8.98 -30.79
C THR A 91 7.75 10.40 -30.29
N SER A 92 6.59 11.00 -30.59
CA SER A 92 6.17 12.31 -30.12
C SER A 92 5.88 12.40 -28.61
N GLU A 93 5.69 11.26 -27.92
CA GLU A 93 5.36 11.21 -26.49
C GLU A 93 6.56 10.91 -25.59
N LEU A 94 7.75 10.75 -26.17
CA LEU A 94 8.93 10.35 -25.42
C LEU A 94 9.36 11.40 -24.39
N ILE A 95 9.27 12.70 -24.72
CA ILE A 95 9.63 13.80 -23.80
C ILE A 95 8.65 13.89 -22.61
N PRO A 96 7.31 13.92 -22.80
CA PRO A 96 6.36 13.89 -21.70
C PRO A 96 6.53 12.66 -20.79
N VAL A 97 6.77 11.48 -21.36
CA VAL A 97 6.98 10.24 -20.60
C VAL A 97 8.25 10.33 -19.75
N LEU A 98 9.36 10.85 -20.30
CA LEU A 98 10.62 11.02 -19.56
C LEU A 98 10.48 12.01 -18.40
N VAL A 99 9.84 13.16 -18.63
CA VAL A 99 9.58 14.16 -17.60
C VAL A 99 8.67 13.58 -16.51
N GLY A 100 7.59 12.86 -16.89
CA GLY A 100 6.69 12.19 -15.96
C GLY A 100 7.41 11.12 -15.13
N PHE A 101 8.30 10.33 -15.75
CA PHE A 101 9.12 9.34 -15.07
C PHE A 101 10.04 9.97 -14.02
N LEU A 102 10.77 11.02 -14.37
CA LEU A 102 11.67 11.73 -13.45
C LEU A 102 10.90 12.36 -12.29
N ALA A 103 9.77 13.01 -12.57
CA ALA A 103 8.92 13.61 -11.55
C ALA A 103 8.36 12.54 -10.59
N ALA A 104 7.86 11.42 -11.13
CA ALA A 104 7.36 10.30 -10.33
C ALA A 104 8.47 9.64 -9.50
N PHE A 105 9.68 9.50 -10.06
CA PHE A 105 10.81 8.93 -9.35
C PHE A 105 11.23 9.78 -8.14
N ILE A 106 11.39 11.10 -8.34
CA ILE A 106 11.78 12.02 -7.27
C ILE A 106 10.70 12.10 -6.19
N SER A 107 9.46 12.32 -6.58
CA SER A 107 8.33 12.40 -5.63
C SER A 107 8.10 11.08 -4.90
N GLY A 108 8.26 9.95 -5.58
CA GLY A 108 8.15 8.62 -4.99
C GLY A 108 9.23 8.33 -3.94
N LEU A 109 10.50 8.70 -4.20
CA LEU A 109 11.58 8.57 -3.22
C LEU A 109 11.31 9.41 -1.96
N LEU A 110 10.85 10.64 -2.12
CA LEU A 110 10.52 11.52 -0.99
C LEU A 110 9.33 10.96 -0.21
N ALA A 111 8.27 10.54 -0.89
CA ALA A 111 7.08 9.97 -0.28
C ALA A 111 7.39 8.67 0.49
N CYS A 112 8.20 7.77 -0.07
CA CYS A 112 8.62 6.53 0.60
C CYS A 112 9.43 6.81 1.87
N LYS A 113 10.40 7.74 1.81
CA LYS A 113 11.16 8.14 3.00
C LYS A 113 10.24 8.70 4.08
N TRP A 114 9.35 9.60 3.70
CA TRP A 114 8.43 10.26 4.62
C TRP A 114 7.45 9.27 5.24
N MET A 115 6.87 8.39 4.42
CA MET A 115 5.94 7.35 4.89
C MET A 115 6.59 6.39 5.90
N ILE A 116 7.84 5.94 5.65
CA ILE A 116 8.57 5.08 6.60
C ILE A 116 8.81 5.79 7.92
N LEU A 117 9.15 7.09 7.90
CA LEU A 117 9.32 7.90 9.11
C LEU A 117 8.02 8.03 9.90
N ILE A 118 6.91 8.28 9.21
CA ILE A 118 5.59 8.39 9.84
C ILE A 118 5.19 7.05 10.47
N VAL A 119 5.28 5.95 9.73
CA VAL A 119 4.90 4.62 10.24
C VAL A 119 5.78 4.20 11.43
N LYS A 120 7.06 4.61 11.45
CA LYS A 120 7.97 4.33 12.56
C LYS A 120 7.64 5.15 13.82
N LYS A 121 7.24 6.43 13.66
CA LYS A 121 7.01 7.37 14.78
C LYS A 121 5.55 7.48 15.18
N SER A 122 4.61 7.27 14.28
CA SER A 122 3.19 7.56 14.46
C SER A 122 2.41 6.32 14.89
N LYS A 123 1.37 6.55 15.67
CA LYS A 123 0.35 5.53 15.94
C LYS A 123 -0.45 5.31 14.65
N LEU A 124 -0.58 4.07 14.21
CA LEU A 124 -1.40 3.69 13.05
C LEU A 124 -2.88 4.12 13.23
N SER A 125 -3.29 4.42 14.46
CA SER A 125 -4.60 4.96 14.80
C SER A 125 -4.97 6.23 14.04
N TYR A 126 -4.02 7.14 13.75
CA TYR A 126 -4.33 8.36 12.98
C TYR A 126 -4.81 8.03 11.57
N PHE A 127 -4.16 7.07 10.92
CA PHE A 127 -4.59 6.59 9.59
C PHE A 127 -5.91 5.87 9.65
N SER A 128 -6.14 5.10 10.72
CA SER A 128 -7.40 4.41 10.94
C SER A 128 -8.57 5.38 11.11
N ILE A 129 -8.40 6.44 11.91
CA ILE A 129 -9.42 7.48 12.11
C ILE A 129 -9.72 8.17 10.77
N TYR A 130 -8.68 8.53 10.02
CA TYR A 130 -8.86 9.14 8.69
C TYR A 130 -9.67 8.24 7.75
N CYS A 131 -9.30 6.95 7.62
CA CYS A 131 -10.03 6.00 6.79
C CYS A 131 -11.47 5.77 7.30
N GLY A 132 -11.68 5.79 8.62
CA GLY A 132 -13.00 5.66 9.23
C GLY A 132 -13.91 6.85 8.90
N VAL A 133 -13.41 8.07 9.08
CA VAL A 133 -14.16 9.30 8.80
C VAL A 133 -14.53 9.38 7.31
N ILE A 134 -13.56 9.20 6.41
CA ILE A 134 -13.81 9.23 4.97
C ILE A 134 -14.77 8.10 4.56
N GLY A 135 -14.63 6.90 5.14
CA GLY A 135 -15.52 5.78 4.87
C GLY A 135 -16.96 6.05 5.31
N CYS A 136 -17.17 6.68 6.47
CA CYS A 136 -18.50 7.08 6.94
C CYS A 136 -19.12 8.18 6.05
N ILE A 137 -18.34 9.19 5.66
CA ILE A 137 -18.80 10.26 4.76
C ILE A 137 -19.24 9.68 3.41
N ALA A 138 -18.41 8.78 2.84
CA ALA A 138 -18.70 8.15 1.56
C ALA A 138 -19.99 7.30 1.60
N ILE A 139 -20.22 6.57 2.69
CA ILE A 139 -21.46 5.79 2.88
C ILE A 139 -22.65 6.73 3.05
N GLY A 140 -22.52 7.77 3.88
CA GLY A 140 -23.58 8.77 4.09
C GLY A 140 -23.98 9.45 2.76
N TYR A 141 -22.99 9.83 1.95
CA TYR A 141 -23.26 10.42 0.63
C TYR A 141 -23.96 9.43 -0.32
N SER A 142 -23.55 8.14 -0.30
CA SER A 142 -24.13 7.10 -1.15
C SER A 142 -25.56 6.72 -0.75
N ILE A 143 -25.97 6.94 0.50
CA ILE A 143 -27.33 6.67 0.97
C ILE A 143 -28.28 7.85 0.68
N LEU A 144 -27.71 9.07 0.66
CA LEU A 144 -28.48 10.30 0.45
C LEU A 144 -28.73 10.62 -1.03
N ASN A 145 -28.03 9.95 -1.96
CA ASN A 145 -28.08 10.16 -3.41
C ASN A 145 -28.43 8.87 -4.15
#